data_02c6f8303a89ecfe1c3468cc24b8468f
#
_entry.id   02c6f8303a89ecfe1c3468cc24b8468f
#
_cell.length_a   1.000
_cell.length_b   1.000
_cell.length_c   1.000
_cell.angle_alpha   90.00
_cell.angle_beta   90.00
_cell.angle_gamma   90.00
#
_symmetry.space_group_name_H-M   'P 1'
#
loop_
_entity.id
_entity.type
_entity.pdbx_description
1 polymer ?
#
loop_
_entity_poly.entity_id
_entity_poly.type
_entity_poly.pdbx_seq_one_letter_code
_entity_poly.pdbx_strand_id
1 'polypeptide(L)'
;MRCSAILDMAPLRCHHLTVEKRTPHYALDSIKATFTTAASLRMTRTAQDAAFSLGLLLADVVRLIQGMTREQFYKSMTAFADHRIWQDVYHVPFDGLVLYVKFTTDAHGYLVISFKEK
;
A
#
# COMPACT_ATOMS: atom_id res chain seq x y z
N MET A 1 -16.77 -13.34 4.13
CA MET A 1 -16.47 -13.88 4.43
C MET A 1 -16.28 -14.23 5.10
N ARG A 2 -15.99 -14.56 5.17
CA ARG A 2 -15.61 -15.14 5.76
C ARG A 2 -15.04 -15.92 6.43
N CYS A 3 -14.81 -15.38 6.70
CA CYS A 3 -14.31 -16.58 7.24
C CYS A 3 -15.23 -17.26 8.19
N SER A 4 -15.97 -17.60 8.02
CA SER A 4 -16.64 -18.06 8.60
C SER A 4 -17.22 -18.85 8.69
N ALA A 5 -17.27 -19.20 8.43
CA ALA A 5 -17.49 -19.87 8.35
C ALA A 5 -17.33 -20.77 8.40
N ILE A 6 -17.26 -20.75 8.54
CA ILE A 6 -16.91 -21.32 8.58
C ILE A 6 -16.56 -21.99 9.14
N LEU A 7 -16.75 -21.99 9.54
CA LEU A 7 -16.20 -22.40 10.00
C LEU A 7 -15.72 -23.26 10.31
N ASP A 8 -15.80 -23.64 10.18
CA ASP A 8 -15.20 -24.31 10.33
C ASP A 8 -14.40 -24.95 10.59
N MET A 9 -14.24 -25.20 10.63
CA MET A 9 -13.36 -25.43 10.84
C MET A 9 -12.54 -25.45 10.71
N ALA A 10 -12.51 -25.84 10.33
CA ALA A 10 -11.29 -25.50 10.34
C ALA A 10 -11.30 -24.19 10.29
N PRO A 11 -11.72 -23.90 10.84
CA PRO A 11 -11.70 -22.55 11.00
C PRO A 11 -10.41 -21.92 11.28
N LEU A 12 -9.44 -22.62 11.68
CA LEU A 12 -8.13 -22.08 11.90
C LEU A 12 -7.54 -21.43 10.70
N ARG A 13 -7.90 -21.88 9.54
CA ARG A 13 -7.41 -21.28 8.36
C ARG A 13 -7.82 -19.88 8.18
N CYS A 14 -8.89 -19.48 8.76
CA CYS A 14 -9.35 -18.12 8.64
C CYS A 14 -8.36 -17.10 9.15
N HIS A 15 -7.50 -17.50 10.06
CA HIS A 15 -6.47 -16.60 10.58
C HIS A 15 -5.44 -16.21 9.55
N HIS A 16 -5.30 -16.98 8.52
CA HIS A 16 -4.29 -16.74 7.51
C HIS A 16 -4.84 -16.03 6.29
N LEU A 17 -6.14 -15.77 6.28
CA LEU A 17 -6.77 -15.11 5.16
C LEU A 17 -6.76 -13.61 5.37
N THR A 18 -6.49 -12.88 4.30
CA THR A 18 -6.68 -11.43 4.32
C THR A 18 -8.07 -11.14 3.77
N VAL A 19 -8.64 -10.02 4.20
CA VAL A 19 -9.91 -9.53 3.67
C VAL A 19 -9.57 -8.49 2.61
N GLU A 20 -10.27 -8.53 1.49
CA GLU A 20 -10.03 -7.62 0.38
C GLU A 20 -11.29 -6.84 0.03
N LYS A 21 -11.12 -5.62 -0.44
CA LYS A 21 -12.22 -4.83 -0.96
C LYS A 21 -11.72 -4.03 -2.17
N ARG A 22 -12.65 -3.58 -2.98
CA ARG A 22 -12.34 -2.87 -4.22
C ARG A 22 -12.47 -1.36 -4.10
N THR A 23 -12.60 -0.85 -2.88
CA THR A 23 -12.63 0.58 -2.63
C THR A 23 -11.44 0.96 -1.77
N PRO A 24 -10.84 2.14 -1.99
CA PRO A 24 -9.71 2.58 -1.16
C PRO A 24 -10.12 2.74 0.29
N HIS A 25 -9.24 2.32 1.18
CA HIS A 25 -9.42 2.55 2.61
C HIS A 25 -8.93 3.94 3.00
N TYR A 26 -7.86 4.40 2.34
CA TYR A 26 -7.30 5.73 2.57
C TYR A 26 -7.62 6.59 1.35
N ALA A 27 -8.13 7.81 1.59
CA ALA A 27 -8.45 8.72 0.50
C ALA A 27 -7.17 9.13 -0.23
N LEU A 28 -7.16 9.03 -1.56
CA LEU A 28 -5.99 9.38 -2.34
C LEU A 28 -5.59 10.84 -2.13
N ASP A 29 -6.57 11.73 -1.99
CA ASP A 29 -6.28 13.13 -1.71
C ASP A 29 -5.55 13.31 -0.39
N SER A 30 -5.90 12.52 0.63
CA SER A 30 -5.22 12.55 1.92
C SER A 30 -3.80 12.02 1.81
N ILE A 31 -3.60 10.98 1.02
CA ILE A 31 -2.27 10.44 0.76
C ILE A 31 -1.39 11.51 0.12
N LYS A 32 -1.91 12.17 -0.91
CA LYS A 32 -1.18 13.22 -1.61
C LYS A 32 -0.89 14.42 -0.72
N ALA A 33 -1.84 14.77 0.14
CA ALA A 33 -1.64 15.88 1.07
C ALA A 33 -0.57 15.56 2.12
N THR A 34 -0.43 14.28 2.48
CA THR A 34 0.57 13.86 3.46
C THR A 34 1.98 13.86 2.88
N PHE A 35 2.14 13.40 1.65
CA PHE A 35 3.46 13.22 1.04
C PHE A 35 3.74 14.28 -0.01
N THR A 36 3.81 15.54 0.43
CA THR A 36 4.04 16.67 -0.46
C THR A 36 5.52 17.02 -0.64
N THR A 37 6.37 16.59 0.29
CA THR A 37 7.81 16.88 0.24
C THR A 37 8.60 15.62 0.58
N ALA A 38 9.87 15.62 0.20
CA ALA A 38 10.75 14.50 0.52
C ALA A 38 10.84 14.28 2.03
N ALA A 39 10.81 15.35 2.81
CA ALA A 39 10.90 15.26 4.26
C ALA A 39 9.67 14.60 4.89
N SER A 40 8.54 14.62 4.21
CA SER A 40 7.30 14.04 4.74
C SER A 40 7.16 12.55 4.42
N LEU A 41 8.03 12.00 3.59
CA LEU A 41 7.94 10.60 3.19
C LEU A 41 8.23 9.66 4.36
N ARG A 42 7.39 8.65 4.51
CA ARG A 42 7.62 7.56 5.44
C ARG A 42 7.62 6.29 4.62
N MET A 43 8.81 5.74 4.40
CA MET A 43 9.00 4.59 3.52
C MET A 43 9.51 3.41 4.29
N THR A 44 9.01 2.22 3.96
CA THR A 44 9.56 0.99 4.51
C THR A 44 10.98 0.80 3.98
N ARG A 45 11.76 -0.03 4.65
CA ARG A 45 13.10 -0.35 4.18
C ARG A 45 13.06 -0.95 2.79
N THR A 46 12.10 -1.83 2.53
CA THR A 46 11.93 -2.44 1.22
C THR A 46 11.67 -1.38 0.16
N ALA A 47 10.85 -0.37 0.48
CA ALA A 47 10.56 0.71 -0.46
C ALA A 47 11.82 1.56 -0.72
N GLN A 48 12.61 1.81 0.32
CA GLN A 48 13.86 2.56 0.16
C GLN A 48 14.83 1.81 -0.75
N ASP A 49 14.97 0.50 -0.54
CA ASP A 49 15.83 -0.33 -1.37
C ASP A 49 15.36 -0.36 -2.82
N ALA A 50 14.05 -0.45 -3.02
CA ALA A 50 13.47 -0.46 -4.37
C ALA A 50 13.71 0.89 -5.06
N ALA A 51 13.56 1.99 -4.34
CA ALA A 51 13.81 3.31 -4.89
C ALA A 51 15.26 3.44 -5.34
N PHE A 52 16.18 3.00 -4.49
CA PHE A 52 17.59 3.05 -4.81
C PHE A 52 17.89 2.22 -6.07
N SER A 53 17.35 1.02 -6.15
CA SER A 53 17.55 0.13 -7.30
C SER A 53 17.00 0.71 -8.60
N LEU A 54 15.91 1.47 -8.51
CA LEU A 54 15.28 2.08 -9.68
C LEU A 54 15.87 3.46 -10.03
N GLY A 55 16.82 3.93 -9.24
CA GLY A 55 17.41 5.24 -9.46
C GLY A 55 16.49 6.39 -9.05
N LEU A 56 15.52 6.13 -8.19
CA LEU A 56 14.59 7.15 -7.73
C LEU A 56 15.17 7.94 -6.57
N LEU A 57 15.16 9.25 -6.71
CA LEU A 57 15.44 10.14 -5.59
C LEU A 57 14.14 10.32 -4.80
N LEU A 58 14.25 10.82 -3.56
CA LEU A 58 13.06 11.05 -2.75
C LEU A 58 12.09 12.03 -3.43
N ALA A 59 12.62 13.04 -4.10
CA ALA A 59 11.78 13.97 -4.86
C ALA A 59 11.02 13.26 -5.98
N ASP A 60 11.62 12.23 -6.58
CA ASP A 60 10.96 11.45 -7.62
C ASP A 60 9.81 10.63 -7.04
N VAL A 61 9.99 10.11 -5.83
CA VAL A 61 8.93 9.37 -5.14
C VAL A 61 7.75 10.30 -4.87
N VAL A 62 8.02 11.53 -4.43
CA VAL A 62 6.96 12.52 -4.21
C VAL A 62 6.20 12.78 -5.51
N ARG A 63 6.93 12.98 -6.62
CA ARG A 63 6.29 13.22 -7.91
C ARG A 63 5.45 12.04 -8.35
N LEU A 64 5.93 10.83 -8.10
CA LEU A 64 5.20 9.62 -8.44
C LEU A 64 3.88 9.57 -7.68
N ILE A 65 3.90 9.87 -6.39
CA ILE A 65 2.69 9.87 -5.57
C ILE A 65 1.73 10.97 -6.03
N GLN A 66 2.24 12.18 -6.29
CA GLN A 66 1.39 13.28 -6.70
C GLN A 66 0.75 13.05 -8.07
N GLY A 67 1.35 12.23 -8.90
CA GLY A 67 0.80 11.88 -10.20
C GLY A 67 -0.12 10.67 -10.21
N MET A 68 -0.34 10.03 -9.08
CA MET A 68 -1.20 8.84 -9.03
C MET A 68 -2.67 9.21 -9.25
N THR A 69 -3.42 8.28 -9.84
CA THR A 69 -4.83 8.47 -10.13
C THR A 69 -5.67 7.35 -9.53
N ARG A 70 -6.97 7.60 -9.38
CA ARG A 70 -7.92 6.60 -8.89
C ARG A 70 -7.97 5.37 -9.79
N GLU A 71 -7.76 5.53 -11.08
CA GLU A 71 -7.78 4.42 -12.03
C GLU A 71 -6.66 3.44 -11.79
N GLN A 72 -5.60 3.85 -11.12
CA GLN A 72 -4.47 2.98 -10.80
C GLN A 72 -4.72 2.12 -9.56
N PHE A 73 -5.78 2.41 -8.83
CA PHE A 73 -6.13 1.63 -7.65
C PHE A 73 -6.44 0.18 -8.03
N TYR A 74 -5.82 -0.75 -7.33
CA TYR A 74 -6.03 -2.18 -7.57
C TYR A 74 -6.98 -2.78 -6.54
N LYS A 75 -6.60 -2.72 -5.27
CA LYS A 75 -7.43 -3.26 -4.19
C LYS A 75 -6.95 -2.76 -2.84
N SER A 76 -7.80 -2.90 -1.84
CA SER A 76 -7.42 -2.72 -0.44
C SER A 76 -7.53 -4.08 0.24
N MET A 77 -6.58 -4.39 1.12
CA MET A 77 -6.57 -5.68 1.80
C MET A 77 -6.05 -5.50 3.22
N THR A 78 -6.48 -6.38 4.12
CA THR A 78 -5.97 -6.33 5.48
C THR A 78 -4.56 -6.89 5.54
N ALA A 79 -3.76 -6.38 6.46
CA ALA A 79 -2.41 -6.87 6.65
C ALA A 79 -2.46 -8.30 7.19
N PHE A 80 -1.51 -9.12 6.76
CA PHE A 80 -1.47 -10.51 7.18
C PHE A 80 -1.33 -10.64 8.69
N ALA A 81 -0.49 -9.82 9.29
CA ALA A 81 -0.22 -9.89 10.72
C ALA A 81 -1.30 -9.24 11.59
N ASP A 82 -2.09 -8.34 11.05
CA ASP A 82 -3.13 -7.63 11.81
C ASP A 82 -4.29 -7.27 10.90
N HIS A 83 -5.41 -7.94 11.11
CA HIS A 83 -6.61 -7.76 10.29
C HIS A 83 -7.29 -6.41 10.47
N ARG A 84 -6.83 -5.60 11.42
CA ARG A 84 -7.38 -4.27 11.64
C ARG A 84 -6.66 -3.22 10.80
N ILE A 85 -5.55 -3.60 10.18
CA ILE A 85 -4.74 -2.68 9.39
C ILE A 85 -5.00 -2.95 7.90
N TRP A 86 -5.38 -1.91 7.18
CA TRP A 86 -5.64 -2.00 5.74
C TRP A 86 -4.44 -1.51 4.95
N GLN A 87 -4.23 -2.14 3.80
CA GLN A 87 -3.21 -1.73 2.83
C GLN A 87 -3.90 -1.43 1.52
N ASP A 88 -3.74 -0.23 1.01
CA ASP A 88 -4.25 0.15 -0.31
C ASP A 88 -3.14 -0.09 -1.32
N VAL A 89 -3.46 -0.83 -2.38
CA VAL A 89 -2.48 -1.21 -3.41
C VAL A 89 -2.86 -0.54 -4.73
N TYR A 90 -1.88 0.12 -5.32
CA TYR A 90 -2.01 0.77 -6.62
C TYR A 90 -1.01 0.17 -7.59
N HIS A 91 -1.41 0.06 -8.87
CA HIS A 91 -0.50 -0.31 -9.95
C HIS A 91 -0.12 0.98 -10.67
N VAL A 92 1.14 1.37 -10.57
CA VAL A 92 1.60 2.66 -11.11
C VAL A 92 2.66 2.41 -12.17
N PRO A 93 2.43 2.86 -13.42
CA PRO A 93 3.46 2.71 -14.45
C PRO A 93 4.62 3.66 -14.17
N PHE A 94 5.82 3.16 -14.36
CA PHE A 94 7.04 3.95 -14.19
C PHE A 94 8.11 3.41 -15.12
N ASP A 95 8.54 4.24 -16.06
CA ASP A 95 9.69 3.96 -16.94
C ASP A 95 9.62 2.56 -17.59
N GLY A 96 8.47 2.24 -18.18
CA GLY A 96 8.26 0.96 -18.84
C GLY A 96 7.96 -0.19 -17.90
N LEU A 97 7.98 0.06 -16.59
CA LEU A 97 7.67 -0.94 -15.57
C LEU A 97 6.32 -0.65 -14.96
N VAL A 98 5.83 -1.58 -14.17
CA VAL A 98 4.65 -1.34 -13.33
C VAL A 98 5.08 -1.57 -11.90
N LEU A 99 4.81 -0.60 -11.04
CA LEU A 99 5.13 -0.69 -9.62
C LEU A 99 3.88 -1.01 -8.82
N TYR A 100 4.01 -1.91 -7.85
CA TYR A 100 3.02 -2.04 -6.79
C TYR A 100 3.35 -0.98 -5.75
N VAL A 101 2.46 -0.02 -5.57
CA VAL A 101 2.63 1.03 -4.56
C VAL A 101 1.58 0.80 -3.49
N LYS A 102 2.01 0.62 -2.25
CA LYS A 102 1.12 0.29 -1.15
C LYS A 102 1.18 1.36 -0.08
N PHE A 103 0.01 1.69 0.46
CA PHE A 103 -0.12 2.62 1.58
C PHE A 103 -0.80 1.92 2.74
N THR A 104 -0.22 2.08 3.92
CA THR A 104 -0.78 1.50 5.14
C THR A 104 -0.47 2.46 6.29
N THR A 105 -0.87 2.10 7.50
CA THR A 105 -0.51 2.88 8.69
C THR A 105 0.46 2.07 9.55
N ASP A 106 1.35 2.79 10.25
CA ASP A 106 2.27 2.15 11.19
C ASP A 106 1.60 2.05 12.58
N ALA A 107 2.36 1.62 13.57
CA ALA A 107 1.86 1.43 14.92
C ALA A 107 1.34 2.72 15.56
N HIS A 108 1.77 3.87 15.05
CA HIS A 108 1.36 5.18 15.56
C HIS A 108 0.23 5.80 14.72
N GLY A 109 -0.25 5.08 13.70
CA GLY A 109 -1.33 5.58 12.85
C GLY A 109 -0.88 6.48 11.73
N TYR A 110 0.42 6.62 11.49
CA TYR A 110 0.93 7.44 10.38
C TYR A 110 0.97 6.64 9.09
N LEU A 111 0.64 7.30 7.99
CA LEU A 111 0.71 6.66 6.68
C LEU A 111 2.16 6.31 6.32
N VAL A 112 2.34 5.13 5.77
CA VAL A 112 3.64 4.64 5.33
C VAL A 112 3.48 4.09 3.91
N ILE A 113 4.47 4.39 3.07
CA ILE A 113 4.49 3.91 1.70
C ILE A 113 5.48 2.76 1.56
N SER A 114 5.07 1.75 0.79
CA SER A 114 5.94 0.67 0.36
C SER A 114 5.70 0.46 -1.12
N PHE A 115 6.73 0.09 -1.87
CA PHE A 115 6.54 -0.26 -3.27
C PHE A 115 7.61 -1.25 -3.71
N LYS A 116 7.30 -1.92 -4.81
CA LYS A 116 8.23 -2.82 -5.47
C LYS A 116 7.80 -2.97 -6.91
N GLU A 117 8.68 -3.50 -7.73
CA GLU A 117 8.37 -3.79 -9.11
C GLU A 117 7.37 -4.96 -9.18
N LYS A 118 6.40 -4.82 -10.05
CA LYS A 118 5.38 -5.84 -10.22
C LYS A 118 5.95 -7.10 -10.85
#